data_128fc062b883ae73fd0712958e332c66
#
_entry.id   128fc062b883ae73fd0712958e332c66
#
_cell.length_a   1.000
_cell.length_b   1.000
_cell.length_c   1.000
_cell.angle_alpha   90.00
_cell.angle_beta   90.00
_cell.angle_gamma   90.00
#
_symmetry.space_group_name_H-M   'P 1'
#
loop_
_entity.id
_entity.type
_entity.pdbx_description
1 polymer ?
#
loop_
_entity_poly.entity_id
_entity_poly.type
_entity_poly.pdbx_seq_one_letter_code
_entity_poly.pdbx_strand_id
1 'polypeptide(L)'
;MCIRDSFQTALKEGKVVTCLLIQALLIEAFAISAYHIYIPVADPFARKITEGVVKDEYTHLNYGQEWLKANFEASKDELFEANKANLPLIRSMLEDVAADAAVLHMEKEDLIEDFLIAYQEALGEIGFTSRDIARMAAAALAV
;
A
#
# COMPACT_ATOMS: atom_id res chain seq x y z
N MET A 1 1.80 -7.58 -15.94
CA MET A 1 0.80 -6.52 -15.64
C MET A 1 1.34 -5.72 -14.48
N CYS A 2 1.33 -4.40 -14.54
CA CYS A 2 1.77 -3.57 -13.41
C CYS A 2 0.57 -3.05 -12.60
N ILE A 3 0.82 -2.45 -11.44
CA ILE A 3 -0.24 -1.94 -10.56
C ILE A 3 -1.12 -0.88 -11.25
N ARG A 4 -0.53 -0.05 -12.11
CA ARG A 4 -1.25 0.95 -12.92
C ARG A 4 -2.25 0.28 -13.86
N ASP A 5 -1.85 -0.80 -14.55
CA ASP A 5 -2.72 -1.51 -15.50
C ASP A 5 -3.88 -2.17 -14.76
N SER A 6 -3.61 -2.72 -13.57
CA SER A 6 -4.64 -3.29 -12.69
C SER A 6 -5.67 -2.24 -12.28
N PHE A 7 -5.22 -1.06 -11.85
CA PHE A 7 -6.09 0.07 -11.50
C PHE A 7 -6.95 0.51 -12.69
N GLN A 8 -6.34 0.70 -13.87
CA GLN A 8 -7.08 1.12 -15.07
C GLN A 8 -8.12 0.09 -15.51
N THR A 9 -7.82 -1.20 -15.35
CA THR A 9 -8.76 -2.28 -15.64
C THR A 9 -9.94 -2.24 -14.66
N ALA A 10 -9.67 -2.15 -13.37
CA ALA A 10 -10.70 -2.05 -12.34
C ALA A 10 -11.60 -0.82 -12.57
N LEU A 11 -11.01 0.32 -12.93
CA LEU A 11 -11.76 1.55 -13.23
C LEU A 11 -12.72 1.36 -14.43
N LYS A 12 -12.26 0.75 -15.52
CA LYS A 12 -13.10 0.45 -16.70
C LYS A 12 -14.23 -0.52 -16.40
N GLU A 13 -14.02 -1.44 -15.46
CA GLU A 13 -15.01 -2.42 -15.02
C GLU A 13 -15.93 -1.91 -13.92
N GLY A 14 -15.75 -0.67 -13.46
CA GLY A 14 -16.55 -0.07 -12.38
C GLY A 14 -16.30 -0.69 -11.00
N LYS A 15 -15.17 -1.35 -10.79
CA LYS A 15 -14.76 -1.99 -9.53
C LYS A 15 -14.20 -0.96 -8.55
N VAL A 16 -15.08 -0.19 -7.94
CA VAL A 16 -14.71 0.91 -7.02
C VAL A 16 -13.92 0.41 -5.82
N VAL A 17 -14.30 -0.72 -5.24
CA VAL A 17 -13.61 -1.33 -4.09
C VAL A 17 -12.16 -1.68 -4.44
N THR A 18 -11.94 -2.30 -5.60
CA THR A 18 -10.59 -2.62 -6.11
C THR A 18 -9.79 -1.34 -6.35
N CYS A 19 -10.40 -0.29 -6.92
CA CYS A 19 -9.72 1.00 -7.11
C CYS A 19 -9.30 1.62 -5.78
N LEU A 20 -10.17 1.60 -4.77
CA LEU A 20 -9.86 2.11 -3.43
C LEU A 20 -8.76 1.29 -2.74
N LEU A 21 -8.79 -0.05 -2.86
CA LEU A 21 -7.71 -0.89 -2.35
C LEU A 21 -6.36 -0.49 -2.96
N ILE A 22 -6.30 -0.36 -4.28
CA ILE A 22 -5.04 -0.04 -4.96
C ILE A 22 -4.56 1.36 -4.58
N GLN A 23 -5.40 2.37 -4.75
CA GLN A 23 -5.00 3.76 -4.57
C GLN A 23 -4.84 4.12 -3.09
N ALA A 24 -5.87 3.90 -2.28
CA ALA A 24 -5.92 4.42 -0.92
C ALA A 24 -5.32 3.49 0.14
N LEU A 25 -5.03 2.23 -0.18
CA LEU A 25 -4.35 1.35 0.76
C LEU A 25 -2.96 0.95 0.26
N LEU A 26 -2.85 0.32 -0.91
CA LEU A 26 -1.56 -0.21 -1.38
C LEU A 26 -0.56 0.91 -1.72
N ILE A 27 -0.99 1.89 -2.53
CA ILE A 27 -0.09 2.96 -3.00
C ILE A 27 0.22 3.94 -1.86
N GLU A 28 -0.78 4.34 -1.06
CA GLU A 28 -0.56 5.28 0.04
C GLU A 28 0.27 4.65 1.17
N ALA A 29 0.02 3.39 1.54
CA ALA A 29 0.86 2.69 2.52
C ALA A 29 2.31 2.57 2.03
N PHE A 30 2.51 2.26 0.75
CA PHE A 30 3.85 2.23 0.14
C PHE A 30 4.51 3.61 0.17
N ALA A 31 3.80 4.67 -0.20
CA ALA A 31 4.33 6.04 -0.22
C ALA A 31 4.73 6.50 1.19
N ILE A 32 3.88 6.28 2.18
CA ILE A 32 4.16 6.60 3.59
C ILE A 32 5.42 5.88 4.08
N SER A 33 5.54 4.58 3.80
CA SER A 33 6.71 3.78 4.19
C SER A 33 7.99 4.29 3.51
N ALA A 34 7.93 4.56 2.20
CA ALA A 34 9.06 5.13 1.47
C ALA A 34 9.51 6.48 2.06
N TYR A 35 8.57 7.34 2.41
CA TYR A 35 8.90 8.63 3.02
C TYR A 35 9.47 8.49 4.44
N HIS A 36 8.96 7.57 5.25
CA HIS A 36 9.51 7.30 6.58
C HIS A 36 10.97 6.86 6.54
N ILE A 37 11.31 5.98 5.59
CA ILE A 37 12.70 5.53 5.40
C ILE A 37 13.57 6.63 4.80
N TYR A 38 13.03 7.48 3.92
CA TYR A 38 13.76 8.56 3.27
C TYR A 38 14.07 9.75 4.20
N ILE A 39 13.12 10.16 5.05
CA ILE A 39 13.26 11.35 5.93
C ILE A 39 14.57 11.35 6.74
N PRO A 40 15.00 10.26 7.39
CA PRO A 40 16.24 10.25 8.16
C PRO A 40 17.51 10.50 7.34
N VAL A 41 17.52 10.11 6.07
CA VAL A 41 18.70 10.18 5.18
C VAL A 41 18.66 11.40 4.24
N ALA A 42 17.51 12.10 4.18
CA ALA A 42 17.32 13.27 3.34
C ALA A 42 18.12 14.50 3.84
N ASP A 43 18.54 15.34 2.90
CA ASP A 43 19.07 16.66 3.25
C ASP A 43 18.00 17.53 3.95
N PRO A 44 18.38 18.60 4.68
CA PRO A 44 17.44 19.37 5.49
C PRO A 44 16.27 20.00 4.71
N PHE A 45 16.49 20.35 3.44
CA PHE A 45 15.45 20.95 2.60
C PHE A 45 14.45 19.89 2.13
N ALA A 46 14.95 18.78 1.57
CA ALA A 46 14.13 17.65 1.14
C ALA A 46 13.35 17.04 2.31
N ARG A 47 13.98 16.89 3.48
CA ARG A 47 13.33 16.41 4.71
C ARG A 47 12.11 17.22 5.05
N LYS A 48 12.23 18.54 5.13
CA LYS A 48 11.12 19.44 5.49
C LYS A 48 9.93 19.34 4.52
N ILE A 49 10.23 19.19 3.22
CA ILE A 49 9.19 19.00 2.20
C ILE A 49 8.51 17.66 2.40
N THR A 50 9.28 16.58 2.55
CA THR A 50 8.76 15.21 2.68
C THR A 50 7.91 15.04 3.95
N GLU A 51 8.30 15.64 5.08
CA GLU A 51 7.47 15.66 6.30
C GLU A 51 6.09 16.30 6.07
N GLY A 52 6.01 17.32 5.22
CA GLY A 52 4.73 17.92 4.81
C GLY A 52 3.90 16.97 3.95
N VAL A 53 4.53 16.31 2.98
CA VAL A 53 3.86 15.33 2.09
C VAL A 53 3.31 14.15 2.87
N VAL A 54 4.07 13.58 3.81
CA VAL A 54 3.62 12.46 4.66
C VAL A 54 2.31 12.79 5.37
N LYS A 55 2.15 14.00 5.86
CA LYS A 55 0.92 14.45 6.53
C LYS A 55 -0.28 14.40 5.58
N ASP A 56 -0.09 14.78 4.32
CA ASP A 56 -1.16 14.74 3.32
C ASP A 56 -1.50 13.30 2.93
N GLU A 57 -0.50 12.40 2.82
CA GLU A 57 -0.70 10.98 2.51
C GLU A 57 -1.51 10.25 3.60
N TYR A 58 -1.30 10.58 4.88
CA TYR A 58 -2.14 10.04 5.95
C TYR A 58 -3.61 10.47 5.82
N THR A 59 -3.89 11.64 5.29
CA THR A 59 -5.26 12.10 5.03
C THR A 59 -5.91 11.28 3.93
N HIS A 60 -5.18 10.96 2.85
CA HIS A 60 -5.65 10.13 1.75
C HIS A 60 -5.90 8.68 2.20
N LEU A 61 -4.96 8.10 2.95
CA LEU A 61 -5.10 6.75 3.52
C LEU A 61 -6.36 6.66 4.40
N ASN A 62 -6.54 7.60 5.31
CA ASN A 62 -7.70 7.65 6.20
C ASN A 62 -9.03 7.71 5.45
N TYR A 63 -9.12 8.51 4.39
CA TYR A 63 -10.33 8.60 3.59
C TYR A 63 -10.73 7.24 3.00
N GLY A 64 -9.77 6.55 2.38
CA GLY A 64 -10.01 5.22 1.82
C GLY A 64 -10.37 4.18 2.88
N GLN A 65 -9.68 4.19 4.02
CA GLN A 65 -9.96 3.30 5.14
C GLN A 65 -11.38 3.49 5.70
N GLU A 66 -11.80 4.72 5.96
CA GLU A 66 -13.13 5.02 6.49
C GLU A 66 -14.24 4.57 5.55
N TRP A 67 -14.08 4.79 4.24
CA TRP A 67 -15.06 4.32 3.26
C TRP A 67 -15.13 2.80 3.21
N LEU A 68 -13.99 2.12 3.16
CA LEU A 68 -13.91 0.66 3.12
C LEU A 68 -14.43 0.03 4.41
N LYS A 69 -14.14 0.62 5.56
CA LYS A 69 -14.64 0.20 6.87
C LYS A 69 -16.18 0.29 6.94
N ALA A 70 -16.73 1.41 6.49
CA ALA A 70 -18.19 1.62 6.46
C ALA A 70 -18.91 0.64 5.52
N ASN A 71 -18.23 0.12 4.49
CA ASN A 71 -18.78 -0.78 3.49
C ASN A 71 -18.18 -2.20 3.58
N PHE A 72 -17.52 -2.56 4.68
CA PHE A 72 -16.70 -3.77 4.78
C PHE A 72 -17.45 -5.06 4.47
N GLU A 73 -18.61 -5.27 5.08
CA GLU A 73 -19.41 -6.50 4.89
C GLU A 73 -19.84 -6.71 3.43
N ALA A 74 -20.14 -5.64 2.72
CA ALA A 74 -20.50 -5.69 1.29
C ALA A 74 -19.28 -5.83 0.37
N SER A 75 -18.09 -5.45 0.82
CA SER A 75 -16.88 -5.34 0.02
C SER A 75 -15.85 -6.42 0.31
N LYS A 76 -16.04 -7.21 1.38
CA LYS A 76 -15.03 -8.14 1.91
C LYS A 76 -14.49 -9.12 0.88
N ASP A 77 -15.37 -9.74 0.09
CA ASP A 77 -14.97 -10.74 -0.90
C ASP A 77 -14.21 -10.10 -2.06
N GLU A 78 -14.67 -8.94 -2.55
CA GLU A 78 -13.94 -8.18 -3.58
C GLU A 78 -12.58 -7.72 -3.08
N LEU A 79 -12.50 -7.21 -1.84
CA LEU A 79 -11.24 -6.81 -1.20
C LEU A 79 -10.26 -7.98 -1.10
N PHE A 80 -10.75 -9.16 -0.72
CA PHE A 80 -9.91 -10.35 -0.61
C PHE A 80 -9.29 -10.74 -1.96
N GLU A 81 -10.11 -10.83 -3.02
CA GLU A 81 -9.63 -11.18 -4.36
C GLU A 81 -8.75 -10.08 -4.98
N ALA A 82 -9.12 -8.82 -4.80
CA ALA A 82 -8.33 -7.69 -5.26
C ALA A 82 -6.96 -7.63 -4.57
N ASN A 83 -6.90 -7.90 -3.26
CA ASN A 83 -5.66 -7.95 -2.50
C ASN A 83 -4.74 -9.07 -3.01
N LYS A 84 -5.29 -10.26 -3.19
CA LYS A 84 -4.55 -11.41 -3.74
C LYS A 84 -3.96 -11.12 -5.13
N ALA A 85 -4.70 -10.40 -5.97
CA ALA A 85 -4.25 -10.05 -7.31
C ALA A 85 -3.19 -8.92 -7.33
N ASN A 86 -3.27 -7.97 -6.41
CA ASN A 86 -2.48 -6.74 -6.48
C ASN A 86 -1.26 -6.71 -5.56
N LEU A 87 -1.26 -7.44 -4.44
CA LEU A 87 -0.10 -7.48 -3.53
C LEU A 87 1.19 -7.99 -4.20
N PRO A 88 1.18 -9.01 -5.09
CA PRO A 88 2.35 -9.40 -5.86
C PRO A 88 2.88 -8.28 -6.77
N LEU A 89 2.01 -7.40 -7.27
CA LEU A 89 2.41 -6.27 -8.12
C LEU A 89 3.15 -5.20 -7.34
N ILE A 90 2.78 -4.97 -6.08
CA ILE A 90 3.52 -4.09 -5.17
C ILE A 90 4.91 -4.68 -4.88
N ARG A 91 5.01 -5.98 -4.64
CA ARG A 91 6.30 -6.63 -4.48
C ARG A 91 7.21 -6.42 -5.69
N SER A 92 6.69 -6.63 -6.90
CA SER A 92 7.46 -6.35 -8.13
C SER A 92 7.89 -4.89 -8.22
N MET A 93 7.02 -3.96 -7.85
CA MET A 93 7.35 -2.53 -7.81
C MET A 93 8.47 -2.23 -6.81
N LEU A 94 8.44 -2.84 -5.62
CA LEU A 94 9.51 -2.72 -4.62
C LEU A 94 10.86 -3.24 -5.16
N GLU A 95 10.85 -4.36 -5.88
CA GLU A 95 12.04 -4.92 -6.52
C GLU A 95 12.59 -3.99 -7.61
N ASP A 96 11.72 -3.37 -8.40
CA ASP A 96 12.10 -2.45 -9.48
C ASP A 96 12.76 -1.17 -8.96
N VAL A 97 12.32 -0.63 -7.81
CA VAL A 97 12.86 0.60 -7.24
C VAL A 97 14.05 0.39 -6.28
N ALA A 98 14.39 -0.85 -5.94
CA ALA A 98 15.40 -1.17 -4.93
C ALA A 98 16.79 -0.56 -5.24
N ALA A 99 17.21 -0.58 -6.51
CA ALA A 99 18.51 -0.03 -6.92
C ALA A 99 18.56 1.49 -6.76
N ASP A 100 17.47 2.19 -7.10
CA ASP A 100 17.38 3.64 -6.96
C ASP A 100 17.26 4.05 -5.48
N ALA A 101 16.51 3.27 -4.69
CA ALA A 101 16.40 3.46 -3.24
C ALA A 101 17.76 3.33 -2.54
N ALA A 102 18.60 2.37 -2.94
CA ALA A 102 19.94 2.18 -2.39
C ALA A 102 20.86 3.39 -2.65
N VAL A 103 20.72 4.08 -3.80
CA VAL A 103 21.45 5.33 -4.08
C VAL A 103 21.08 6.43 -3.08
N LEU A 104 19.86 6.41 -2.56
CA LEU A 104 19.37 7.32 -1.53
C LEU A 104 19.63 6.84 -0.10
N HIS A 105 20.44 5.79 0.07
CA HIS A 105 20.71 5.15 1.37
C HIS A 105 19.47 4.56 2.06
N MET A 106 18.49 4.11 1.27
CA MET A 106 17.28 3.43 1.75
C MET A 106 17.47 1.92 1.54
N GLU A 107 17.41 1.15 2.64
CA GLU A 107 17.54 -0.31 2.55
C GLU A 107 16.21 -0.93 2.10
N LYS A 108 16.29 -1.86 1.14
CA LYS A 108 15.11 -2.53 0.58
C LYS A 108 14.32 -3.30 1.64
N GLU A 109 15.02 -3.96 2.54
CA GLU A 109 14.45 -4.76 3.61
C GLU A 109 13.62 -3.90 4.56
N ASP A 110 14.13 -2.74 4.94
CA ASP A 110 13.43 -1.77 5.80
C ASP A 110 12.15 -1.28 5.13
N LEU A 111 12.23 -0.98 3.82
CA LEU A 111 11.08 -0.51 3.04
C LEU A 111 9.98 -1.59 2.95
N ILE A 112 10.36 -2.85 2.74
CA ILE A 112 9.41 -3.97 2.70
C ILE A 112 8.77 -4.17 4.07
N GLU A 113 9.55 -4.16 5.15
CA GLU A 113 9.07 -4.38 6.51
C GLU A 113 8.08 -3.28 6.91
N ASP A 114 8.45 -2.01 6.74
CA ASP A 114 7.61 -0.86 7.08
C ASP A 114 6.30 -0.86 6.28
N PHE A 115 6.37 -1.14 4.97
CA PHE A 115 5.19 -1.31 4.13
C PHE A 115 4.26 -2.42 4.63
N LEU A 116 4.80 -3.60 4.96
CA LEU A 116 3.98 -4.71 5.43
C LEU A 116 3.29 -4.39 6.75
N ILE A 117 3.97 -3.71 7.67
CA ILE A 117 3.39 -3.26 8.94
C ILE A 117 2.24 -2.29 8.67
N ALA A 118 2.50 -1.21 7.93
CA ALA A 118 1.49 -0.19 7.64
C ALA A 118 0.27 -0.78 6.91
N TYR A 119 0.50 -1.68 5.95
CA TYR A 119 -0.57 -2.31 5.20
C TYR A 119 -1.41 -3.28 6.04
N GLN A 120 -0.78 -4.07 6.91
CA GLN A 120 -1.49 -4.97 7.84
C GLN A 120 -2.35 -4.18 8.84
N GLU A 121 -1.83 -3.07 9.36
CA GLU A 121 -2.58 -2.16 10.23
C GLU A 121 -3.80 -1.59 9.49
N ALA A 122 -3.62 -1.10 8.26
CA ALA A 122 -4.71 -0.58 7.43
C ALA A 122 -5.80 -1.65 7.18
N LEU A 123 -5.43 -2.88 6.86
CA LEU A 123 -6.39 -4.00 6.70
C LEU A 123 -7.14 -4.31 7.99
N GLY A 124 -6.46 -4.27 9.14
CA GLY A 124 -7.08 -4.46 10.45
C GLY A 124 -8.10 -3.38 10.78
N GLU A 125 -7.78 -2.12 10.50
CA GLU A 125 -8.65 -0.96 10.73
C GLU A 125 -9.95 -1.03 9.90
N ILE A 126 -9.91 -1.54 8.67
CA ILE A 126 -11.11 -1.70 7.84
C ILE A 126 -11.97 -2.91 8.22
N GLY A 127 -11.46 -3.87 9.02
CA GLY A 127 -12.26 -4.95 9.59
C GLY A 127 -11.77 -6.38 9.34
N PHE A 128 -10.61 -6.59 8.68
CA PHE A 128 -10.04 -7.93 8.52
C PHE A 128 -9.47 -8.45 9.84
N THR A 129 -9.68 -9.73 10.10
CA THR A 129 -9.03 -10.41 11.24
C THR A 129 -7.57 -10.70 10.93
N SER A 130 -6.74 -10.86 11.97
CA SER A 130 -5.34 -11.27 11.80
C SER A 130 -5.18 -12.58 11.00
N ARG A 131 -6.17 -13.48 11.10
CA ARG A 131 -6.21 -14.72 10.32
C ARG A 131 -6.45 -14.45 8.83
N ASP A 132 -7.36 -13.54 8.50
CA ASP A 132 -7.63 -13.16 7.11
C ASP A 132 -6.40 -12.49 6.49
N ILE A 133 -5.76 -11.58 7.23
CA ILE A 133 -4.53 -10.88 6.81
C ILE A 133 -3.41 -11.89 6.55
N ALA A 134 -3.18 -12.84 7.46
CA ALA A 134 -2.17 -13.89 7.27
C ALA A 134 -2.46 -14.76 6.03
N ARG A 135 -3.72 -15.07 5.73
CA ARG A 135 -4.12 -15.82 4.52
C ARG A 135 -3.85 -15.01 3.24
N MET A 136 -4.14 -13.71 3.25
CA MET A 136 -3.86 -12.84 2.10
C MET A 136 -2.35 -12.73 1.84
N ALA A 137 -1.55 -12.53 2.88
CA ALA A 137 -0.10 -12.49 2.79
C ALA A 137 0.49 -13.81 2.26
N ALA A 138 0.03 -14.95 2.78
CA ALA A 138 0.46 -16.26 2.31
C ALA A 138 0.11 -16.51 0.84
N ALA A 139 -1.08 -16.09 0.40
CA ALA A 139 -1.49 -16.21 -0.99
C ALA A 139 -0.64 -15.33 -1.94
N ALA A 140 -0.21 -14.16 -1.48
CA ALA A 140 0.67 -13.27 -2.24
C ALA A 140 2.11 -13.79 -2.39
N LEU A 141 2.58 -14.59 -1.42
CA LEU A 141 3.93 -15.18 -1.43
C LEU A 141 4.00 -16.50 -2.21
N ALA A 142 2.86 -17.11 -2.53
CA ALA A 142 2.78 -18.42 -3.19
C ALA A 142 2.82 -18.33 -4.74
N VAL A 143 3.05 -17.14 -5.30
CA VAL A 143 3.09 -16.88 -6.75
C VAL A 143 4.52 -16.73 -7.26
#